data_db07161e76025d23eace34f21995c9e2
#
_entry.id   db07161e76025d23eace34f21995c9e2
#
_cell.length_a   1.000
_cell.length_b   1.000
_cell.length_c   1.000
_cell.angle_alpha   90.00
_cell.angle_beta   90.00
_cell.angle_gamma   90.00
#
_symmetry.space_group_name_H-M   'P 1'
#
loop_
_entity.id
_entity.type
_entity.pdbx_description
1 polymer ?
#
loop_
_entity_poly.entity_id
_entity_poly.type
_entity_poly.pdbx_seq_one_letter_code
_entity_poly.pdbx_strand_id
1 'polypeptide(L)'
;MVVWEPPAREYDFLFNEVFDAIGSIDGLGFEDFDADFLAMLIEGWATHAKEVWLPINELGDREGLNFQDGKITMPQEFKEAYRRGIEEGWLATSCKPEHGGMGVPTFYQAVTWAEFGTSACMALSVLPALSIGVYEVLTSHGRQDLIDYFATNLATGEWAGTMCLTEPHAGTDLGIINTSAEPQSDGTYKISGTKIFITYGEHDMADNIVHLVLAKAPGGPEGTKGISLFLVPKYMPSEWEEGGLEGVSNSLKTEHNGVTCSGTEEKMGLHASPTCVMNFDDSTGWLVGPLHGGMPLMFQMMNRERVATGMMGLGLAEIAYQNALAWSLERRQGRDLKGIRDPNETADNILVHPDVRRMLLEAKVNNEGCRALAAWTGILLDQMHSDDPAVSEPATALVALFTPIIKAHFTDLGCETASTCMQVMGGAGYCSEYGVEQFYRDVRISKIWEGTNGIQALDLAGRKITQDFGKNLRHLMWPLSEFIEENRADPEMAEFNKPLHQGARGLQQITLLMIAEGMANPHFLAAGATDYCRYFGNVLLAYMWARMAKICLQKKGDPFYDAKLASARFFFKRIYPETISLAAKIQSGPKPLMDYPLEMF
;
A
#
# COMPACT_ATOMS: atom_id res chain seq x y z
N MET A 1 7.04 -26.22 3.37
CA MET A 1 5.72 -25.60 3.67
C MET A 1 6.00 -24.22 4.21
N VAL A 2 5.40 -23.21 3.60
CA VAL A 2 5.51 -21.80 4.04
C VAL A 2 4.91 -21.66 5.45
N VAL A 3 5.60 -20.91 6.32
CA VAL A 3 5.14 -20.60 7.68
C VAL A 3 4.82 -19.12 7.78
N TRP A 4 3.73 -18.79 8.47
CA TRP A 4 3.36 -17.41 8.76
C TRP A 4 2.48 -17.34 10.01
N GLU A 5 2.87 -16.46 10.92
CA GLU A 5 2.09 -16.06 12.09
C GLU A 5 1.77 -14.58 11.96
N PRO A 6 0.50 -14.20 11.93
CA PRO A 6 0.11 -12.80 11.89
C PRO A 6 0.71 -12.02 13.06
N PRO A 7 1.34 -10.86 12.84
CA PRO A 7 2.01 -10.10 13.88
C PRO A 7 1.02 -9.32 14.78
N ALA A 8 0.02 -10.01 15.33
CA ALA A 8 -1.05 -9.42 16.13
C ALA A 8 -0.51 -8.70 17.39
N ARG A 9 0.47 -9.29 18.11
CA ARG A 9 1.09 -8.64 19.28
C ARG A 9 1.83 -7.35 18.93
N GLU A 10 2.36 -7.23 17.71
CA GLU A 10 2.98 -6.01 17.23
C GLU A 10 1.95 -4.89 17.08
N TYR A 11 0.79 -5.20 16.51
CA TYR A 11 -0.30 -4.24 16.36
C TYR A 11 -0.92 -3.84 17.69
N ASP A 12 -1.11 -4.79 18.61
CA ASP A 12 -1.54 -4.48 19.98
C ASP A 12 -0.57 -3.48 20.65
N PHE A 13 0.74 -3.72 20.57
CA PHE A 13 1.76 -2.81 21.09
C PHE A 13 1.68 -1.42 20.43
N LEU A 14 1.56 -1.37 19.11
CA LEU A 14 1.54 -0.10 18.39
C LEU A 14 0.26 0.70 18.68
N PHE A 15 -0.90 0.07 18.61
CA PHE A 15 -2.18 0.75 18.76
C PHE A 15 -2.48 1.14 20.20
N ASN A 16 -2.16 0.28 21.17
CA ASN A 16 -2.52 0.54 22.56
C ASN A 16 -1.41 1.24 23.36
N GLU A 17 -0.12 0.97 23.06
CA GLU A 17 0.96 1.48 23.91
C GLU A 17 1.73 2.64 23.28
N VAL A 18 1.91 2.65 21.93
CA VAL A 18 2.72 3.66 21.25
C VAL A 18 1.90 4.84 20.76
N PHE A 19 0.69 4.58 20.23
CA PHE A 19 -0.11 5.61 19.54
C PHE A 19 -1.42 5.95 20.23
N ASP A 20 -1.90 5.13 21.18
CA ASP A 20 -3.25 5.28 21.76
C ASP A 20 -4.30 5.48 20.64
N ALA A 21 -4.42 4.45 19.78
CA ALA A 21 -5.23 4.57 18.57
C ALA A 21 -6.69 4.89 18.88
N ILE A 22 -7.27 4.25 19.91
CA ILE A 22 -8.67 4.48 20.30
C ILE A 22 -8.86 5.93 20.79
N GLY A 23 -8.00 6.41 21.70
CA GLY A 23 -8.05 7.80 22.14
C GLY A 23 -7.80 8.80 21.01
N SER A 24 -7.01 8.42 20.01
CA SER A 24 -6.68 9.28 18.85
C SER A 24 -7.84 9.46 17.87
N ILE A 25 -8.87 8.60 17.90
CA ILE A 25 -10.06 8.68 17.04
C ILE A 25 -11.33 9.06 17.81
N ASP A 26 -11.19 9.44 19.08
CA ASP A 26 -12.32 9.90 19.90
C ASP A 26 -13.03 11.09 19.24
N GLY A 27 -14.36 11.06 19.24
CA GLY A 27 -15.19 12.09 18.60
C GLY A 27 -15.23 12.05 17.06
N LEU A 28 -14.71 11.00 16.42
CA LEU A 28 -14.76 10.82 14.96
C LEU A 28 -15.93 9.93 14.47
N GLY A 29 -16.90 9.62 15.33
CA GLY A 29 -18.08 8.82 14.98
C GLY A 29 -17.87 7.31 15.14
N PHE A 30 -16.91 6.89 15.97
CA PHE A 30 -16.59 5.49 16.25
C PHE A 30 -16.83 5.14 17.73
N GLU A 31 -17.92 5.62 18.33
CA GLU A 31 -18.20 5.51 19.77
C GLU A 31 -18.31 4.06 20.26
N ASP A 32 -18.74 3.14 19.40
CA ASP A 32 -18.87 1.69 19.70
C ASP A 32 -17.57 0.90 19.42
N PHE A 33 -16.51 1.56 18.96
CA PHE A 33 -15.23 0.95 18.60
C PHE A 33 -14.21 1.12 19.72
N ASP A 34 -13.98 0.07 20.50
CA ASP A 34 -13.04 0.07 21.62
C ASP A 34 -11.83 -0.87 21.40
N ALA A 35 -10.94 -0.94 22.40
CA ALA A 35 -9.74 -1.77 22.33
C ALA A 35 -10.05 -3.28 22.30
N ASP A 36 -11.12 -3.72 22.95
CA ASP A 36 -11.53 -5.13 22.96
C ASP A 36 -12.08 -5.53 21.60
N PHE A 37 -12.88 -4.66 20.98
CA PHE A 37 -13.39 -4.88 19.62
C PHE A 37 -12.24 -4.88 18.58
N LEU A 38 -11.30 -3.96 18.69
CA LEU A 38 -10.10 -3.94 17.84
C LEU A 38 -9.30 -5.25 17.98
N ALA A 39 -9.06 -5.73 19.21
CA ALA A 39 -8.36 -6.99 19.45
C ALA A 39 -9.09 -8.18 18.82
N MET A 40 -10.43 -8.24 18.96
CA MET A 40 -11.27 -9.28 18.34
C MET A 40 -11.16 -9.26 16.80
N LEU A 41 -11.17 -8.08 16.18
CA LEU A 41 -11.03 -7.95 14.72
C LEU A 41 -9.62 -8.38 14.26
N ILE A 42 -8.57 -8.00 14.99
CA ILE A 42 -7.19 -8.41 14.67
C ILE A 42 -7.06 -9.95 14.74
N GLU A 43 -7.57 -10.58 15.80
CA GLU A 43 -7.50 -12.04 15.98
C GLU A 43 -8.35 -12.78 14.94
N GLY A 44 -9.56 -12.32 14.70
CA GLY A 44 -10.49 -12.92 13.73
C GLY A 44 -9.94 -12.87 12.31
N TRP A 45 -9.46 -11.70 11.87
CA TRP A 45 -8.84 -11.56 10.57
C TRP A 45 -7.53 -12.34 10.43
N ALA A 46 -6.70 -12.36 11.48
CA ALA A 46 -5.48 -13.17 11.53
C ALA A 46 -5.78 -14.65 11.29
N THR A 47 -6.83 -15.17 11.93
CA THR A 47 -7.29 -16.55 11.77
C THR A 47 -7.78 -16.81 10.35
N HIS A 48 -8.68 -15.96 9.83
CA HIS A 48 -9.19 -16.09 8.46
C HIS A 48 -8.07 -16.04 7.41
N ALA A 49 -7.19 -15.05 7.48
CA ALA A 49 -6.07 -14.91 6.55
C ALA A 49 -5.15 -16.14 6.57
N LYS A 50 -4.83 -16.65 7.77
CA LYS A 50 -3.95 -17.81 7.94
C LYS A 50 -4.59 -19.13 7.49
N GLU A 51 -5.88 -19.34 7.80
CA GLU A 51 -6.55 -20.62 7.54
C GLU A 51 -7.21 -20.70 6.17
N VAL A 52 -7.63 -19.56 5.59
CA VAL A 52 -8.37 -19.51 4.33
C VAL A 52 -7.52 -19.00 3.17
N TRP A 53 -6.78 -17.89 3.36
CA TRP A 53 -6.06 -17.27 2.27
C TRP A 53 -4.64 -17.80 2.08
N LEU A 54 -3.90 -18.06 3.15
CA LEU A 54 -2.52 -18.57 3.05
C LEU A 54 -2.42 -19.89 2.28
N PRO A 55 -3.31 -20.88 2.48
CA PRO A 55 -3.23 -22.16 1.74
C PRO A 55 -3.38 -22.04 0.23
N ILE A 56 -4.07 -21.03 -0.26
CA ILE A 56 -4.30 -20.85 -1.70
C ILE A 56 -3.20 -20.04 -2.41
N ASN A 57 -2.27 -19.44 -1.67
CA ASN A 57 -1.23 -18.58 -2.24
C ASN A 57 -0.30 -19.34 -3.20
N GLU A 58 0.27 -20.47 -2.76
CA GLU A 58 1.12 -21.33 -3.59
C GLU A 58 0.33 -21.96 -4.74
N LEU A 59 -0.92 -22.36 -4.50
CA LEU A 59 -1.80 -22.89 -5.53
C LEU A 59 -2.01 -21.87 -6.65
N GLY A 60 -2.32 -20.64 -6.29
CA GLY A 60 -2.52 -19.55 -7.26
C GLY A 60 -1.28 -19.21 -8.07
N ASP A 61 -0.09 -19.26 -7.47
CA ASP A 61 1.17 -19.04 -8.19
C ASP A 61 1.44 -20.17 -9.19
N ARG A 62 1.15 -21.41 -8.82
CA ARG A 62 1.39 -22.59 -9.66
C ARG A 62 0.38 -22.75 -10.78
N GLU A 63 -0.92 -22.56 -10.50
CA GLU A 63 -2.00 -22.82 -11.46
C GLU A 63 -2.37 -21.57 -12.27
N GLY A 64 -2.20 -20.39 -11.68
CA GLY A 64 -2.54 -19.12 -12.32
C GLY A 64 -4.04 -18.97 -12.57
N LEU A 65 -4.40 -18.52 -13.75
CA LEU A 65 -5.77 -18.34 -14.23
C LEU A 65 -5.92 -18.93 -15.65
N ASN A 66 -7.16 -19.23 -16.05
CA ASN A 66 -7.44 -19.65 -17.43
C ASN A 66 -8.16 -18.55 -18.19
N PHE A 67 -7.55 -18.04 -19.28
CA PHE A 67 -8.15 -17.07 -20.18
C PHE A 67 -8.56 -17.77 -21.48
N GLN A 68 -9.85 -17.74 -21.79
CA GLN A 68 -10.40 -18.30 -23.02
C GLN A 68 -11.58 -17.48 -23.53
N ASP A 69 -11.60 -17.14 -24.82
CA ASP A 69 -12.71 -16.45 -25.48
C ASP A 69 -13.19 -15.17 -24.76
N GLY A 70 -12.23 -14.37 -24.27
CA GLY A 70 -12.52 -13.12 -23.58
C GLY A 70 -13.00 -13.26 -22.13
N LYS A 71 -12.97 -14.47 -21.58
CA LYS A 71 -13.38 -14.76 -20.20
C LYS A 71 -12.23 -15.34 -19.40
N ILE A 72 -12.22 -15.05 -18.11
CA ILE A 72 -11.27 -15.59 -17.15
C ILE A 72 -12.00 -16.51 -16.18
N THR A 73 -11.47 -17.72 -16.05
CA THR A 73 -11.87 -18.66 -15.01
C THR A 73 -10.77 -18.72 -13.96
N MET A 74 -11.14 -18.37 -12.74
CA MET A 74 -10.26 -18.43 -11.56
C MET A 74 -10.22 -19.85 -10.97
N PRO A 75 -9.13 -20.25 -10.28
CA PRO A 75 -9.12 -21.48 -9.50
C PRO A 75 -10.30 -21.55 -8.54
N GLN A 76 -10.87 -22.74 -8.34
CA GLN A 76 -12.07 -22.92 -7.54
C GLN A 76 -11.83 -22.50 -6.07
N GLU A 77 -10.64 -22.79 -5.55
CA GLU A 77 -10.24 -22.43 -4.19
C GLU A 77 -10.19 -20.91 -3.97
N PHE A 78 -9.82 -20.12 -5.00
CA PHE A 78 -9.89 -18.66 -4.96
C PHE A 78 -11.33 -18.16 -4.85
N LYS A 79 -12.25 -18.76 -5.62
CA LYS A 79 -13.69 -18.41 -5.54
C LYS A 79 -14.26 -18.74 -4.17
N GLU A 80 -13.93 -19.90 -3.63
CA GLU A 80 -14.39 -20.33 -2.30
C GLU A 80 -13.82 -19.43 -1.19
N ALA A 81 -12.54 -19.09 -1.24
CA ALA A 81 -11.91 -18.19 -0.28
C ALA A 81 -12.49 -16.77 -0.33
N TYR A 82 -12.75 -16.25 -1.54
CA TYR A 82 -13.38 -14.95 -1.73
C TYR A 82 -14.81 -14.93 -1.19
N ARG A 83 -15.62 -15.94 -1.53
CA ARG A 83 -17.01 -16.07 -1.03
C ARG A 83 -17.08 -16.20 0.48
N ARG A 84 -16.18 -16.97 1.07
CA ARG A 84 -16.07 -17.07 2.52
C ARG A 84 -15.72 -15.73 3.17
N GLY A 85 -14.88 -14.93 2.54
CA GLY A 85 -14.59 -13.55 2.96
C GLY A 85 -15.82 -12.64 2.94
N ILE A 86 -16.72 -12.80 1.93
CA ILE A 86 -18.01 -12.11 1.87
C ILE A 86 -18.94 -12.58 3.01
N GLU A 87 -19.14 -13.89 3.14
CA GLU A 87 -20.04 -14.49 4.13
C GLU A 87 -19.68 -14.15 5.58
N GLU A 88 -18.38 -14.06 5.87
CA GLU A 88 -17.87 -13.69 7.19
C GLU A 88 -17.71 -12.15 7.38
N GLY A 89 -18.00 -11.33 6.36
CA GLY A 89 -17.99 -9.88 6.41
C GLY A 89 -16.59 -9.22 6.34
N TRP A 90 -15.52 -10.00 6.12
CA TRP A 90 -14.14 -9.48 6.13
C TRP A 90 -13.84 -8.49 5.01
N LEU A 91 -14.58 -8.53 3.91
CA LEU A 91 -14.34 -7.65 2.77
C LEU A 91 -14.96 -6.25 2.94
N ALA A 92 -15.91 -6.10 3.88
CA ALA A 92 -16.73 -4.90 4.09
C ALA A 92 -16.37 -4.12 5.37
N THR A 93 -15.23 -4.38 6.00
CA THR A 93 -14.94 -3.91 7.37
C THR A 93 -15.04 -2.39 7.52
N SER A 94 -14.47 -1.59 6.63
CA SER A 94 -14.50 -0.12 6.69
C SER A 94 -15.70 0.51 5.96
N CYS A 95 -16.53 -0.29 5.27
CA CYS A 95 -17.71 0.23 4.60
C CYS A 95 -18.82 0.57 5.61
N LYS A 96 -19.69 1.49 5.23
CA LYS A 96 -20.78 1.96 6.11
C LYS A 96 -21.78 0.83 6.44
N PRO A 97 -22.33 0.79 7.67
CA PRO A 97 -23.33 -0.20 8.06
C PRO A 97 -24.59 -0.19 7.19
N GLU A 98 -25.01 0.97 6.70
CA GLU A 98 -26.17 1.10 5.79
C GLU A 98 -25.96 0.37 4.44
N HIS A 99 -24.70 0.10 4.07
CA HIS A 99 -24.34 -0.67 2.88
C HIS A 99 -23.84 -2.09 3.20
N GLY A 100 -24.08 -2.58 4.41
CA GLY A 100 -23.70 -3.93 4.84
C GLY A 100 -22.27 -4.05 5.38
N GLY A 101 -21.57 -2.94 5.61
CA GLY A 101 -20.24 -2.92 6.20
C GLY A 101 -20.25 -2.93 7.73
N MET A 102 -19.07 -3.07 8.34
CA MET A 102 -18.93 -3.03 9.80
C MET A 102 -18.76 -1.59 10.33
N GLY A 103 -18.42 -0.61 9.48
CA GLY A 103 -18.21 0.78 9.87
C GLY A 103 -17.00 0.99 10.78
N VAL A 104 -15.98 0.11 10.70
CA VAL A 104 -14.79 0.24 11.54
C VAL A 104 -13.85 1.32 11.01
N PRO A 105 -13.00 1.90 11.87
CA PRO A 105 -12.03 2.92 11.48
C PRO A 105 -11.13 2.47 10.33
N THR A 106 -10.76 3.41 9.46
CA THR A 106 -9.91 3.19 8.29
C THR A 106 -8.54 2.64 8.68
N PHE A 107 -8.00 3.04 9.85
CA PHE A 107 -6.68 2.58 10.28
C PHE A 107 -6.57 1.06 10.38
N TYR A 108 -7.63 0.38 10.85
CA TYR A 108 -7.64 -1.08 10.93
C TYR A 108 -7.52 -1.70 9.53
N GLN A 109 -8.38 -1.26 8.61
CA GLN A 109 -8.47 -1.83 7.28
C GLN A 109 -7.26 -1.45 6.40
N ALA A 110 -6.81 -0.19 6.44
CA ALA A 110 -5.69 0.28 5.63
C ALA A 110 -4.33 -0.30 6.07
N VAL A 111 -4.23 -0.81 7.30
CA VAL A 111 -2.96 -1.27 7.87
C VAL A 111 -3.00 -2.75 8.23
N THR A 112 -3.75 -3.13 9.27
CA THR A 112 -3.75 -4.52 9.77
C THR A 112 -4.36 -5.49 8.76
N TRP A 113 -5.54 -5.15 8.25
CA TRP A 113 -6.21 -5.96 7.24
C TRP A 113 -5.35 -6.10 5.98
N ALA A 114 -4.77 -5.00 5.51
CA ALA A 114 -3.95 -4.98 4.30
C ALA A 114 -2.65 -5.78 4.45
N GLU A 115 -1.95 -5.68 5.60
CA GLU A 115 -0.73 -6.47 5.84
C GLU A 115 -1.04 -7.96 5.90
N PHE A 116 -2.05 -8.37 6.70
CA PHE A 116 -2.36 -9.79 6.87
C PHE A 116 -2.86 -10.42 5.57
N GLY A 117 -3.78 -9.74 4.87
CA GLY A 117 -4.27 -10.20 3.58
C GLY A 117 -3.16 -10.36 2.54
N THR A 118 -2.24 -9.40 2.48
CA THR A 118 -1.10 -9.45 1.57
C THR A 118 -0.11 -10.55 1.94
N SER A 119 0.21 -10.70 3.23
CA SER A 119 1.12 -11.77 3.70
C SER A 119 0.55 -13.14 3.38
N ALA A 120 -0.75 -13.32 3.56
CA ALA A 120 -1.43 -14.58 3.32
C ALA A 120 -1.56 -14.89 1.82
N CYS A 121 -2.12 -13.96 1.03
CA CYS A 121 -2.29 -14.11 -0.42
C CYS A 121 -2.44 -12.75 -1.11
N MET A 122 -1.31 -12.17 -1.55
CA MET A 122 -1.33 -10.88 -2.24
C MET A 122 -2.21 -10.92 -3.51
N ALA A 123 -2.20 -12.02 -4.26
CA ALA A 123 -2.98 -12.13 -5.48
C ALA A 123 -4.48 -11.94 -5.23
N LEU A 124 -5.02 -12.44 -4.11
CA LEU A 124 -6.43 -12.28 -3.75
C LEU A 124 -6.69 -10.91 -3.09
N SER A 125 -5.78 -10.41 -2.25
CA SER A 125 -5.99 -9.22 -1.43
C SER A 125 -6.24 -7.93 -2.24
N VAL A 126 -5.74 -7.87 -3.47
CA VAL A 126 -5.92 -6.67 -4.34
C VAL A 126 -7.35 -6.52 -4.85
N LEU A 127 -8.14 -7.59 -4.96
CA LEU A 127 -9.53 -7.51 -5.46
C LEU A 127 -10.44 -6.72 -4.50
N PRO A 128 -10.57 -7.08 -3.20
CA PRO A 128 -11.39 -6.30 -2.29
C PRO A 128 -10.83 -4.89 -2.06
N ALA A 129 -9.52 -4.69 -2.07
CA ALA A 129 -8.93 -3.35 -1.94
C ALA A 129 -9.43 -2.40 -3.05
N LEU A 130 -9.37 -2.83 -4.31
CA LEU A 130 -9.90 -2.06 -5.45
C LEU A 130 -11.41 -1.83 -5.35
N SER A 131 -12.19 -2.84 -4.93
CA SER A 131 -13.65 -2.73 -4.78
C SER A 131 -14.05 -1.67 -3.75
N ILE A 132 -13.35 -1.63 -2.61
CA ILE A 132 -13.55 -0.61 -1.58
C ILE A 132 -13.13 0.78 -2.12
N GLY A 133 -12.05 0.87 -2.90
CA GLY A 133 -11.66 2.14 -3.52
C GLY A 133 -12.73 2.70 -4.46
N VAL A 134 -13.37 1.85 -5.27
CA VAL A 134 -14.52 2.24 -6.11
C VAL A 134 -15.71 2.67 -5.25
N TYR A 135 -16.03 1.90 -4.21
CA TYR A 135 -17.08 2.21 -3.24
C TYR A 135 -16.89 3.59 -2.61
N GLU A 136 -15.70 3.90 -2.12
CA GLU A 136 -15.41 5.19 -1.48
C GLU A 136 -15.54 6.39 -2.43
N VAL A 137 -15.05 6.28 -3.66
CA VAL A 137 -15.21 7.33 -4.67
C VAL A 137 -16.68 7.51 -5.02
N LEU A 138 -17.42 6.42 -5.20
CA LEU A 138 -18.83 6.46 -5.51
C LEU A 138 -19.65 7.13 -4.38
N THR A 139 -19.46 6.70 -3.15
CA THR A 139 -20.22 7.22 -1.99
C THR A 139 -19.86 8.66 -1.65
N SER A 140 -18.66 9.13 -2.01
CA SER A 140 -18.23 10.51 -1.78
C SER A 140 -18.66 11.48 -2.89
N HIS A 141 -18.78 11.02 -4.13
CA HIS A 141 -18.91 11.90 -5.31
C HIS A 141 -19.99 11.47 -6.30
N GLY A 142 -20.58 10.29 -6.15
CA GLY A 142 -21.64 9.78 -7.02
C GLY A 142 -22.96 10.49 -6.80
N ARG A 143 -23.85 10.40 -7.80
CA ARG A 143 -25.27 10.76 -7.64
C ARG A 143 -25.94 9.73 -6.71
N GLN A 144 -26.98 10.14 -6.01
CA GLN A 144 -27.65 9.28 -5.02
C GLN A 144 -28.19 7.99 -5.63
N ASP A 145 -28.80 8.04 -6.81
CA ASP A 145 -29.31 6.86 -7.53
C ASP A 145 -28.23 5.81 -7.85
N LEU A 146 -27.00 6.27 -8.17
CA LEU A 146 -25.85 5.38 -8.37
C LEU A 146 -25.38 4.77 -7.04
N ILE A 147 -25.35 5.57 -5.97
CA ILE A 147 -24.99 5.09 -4.63
C ILE A 147 -25.99 4.01 -4.20
N ASP A 148 -27.29 4.29 -4.29
CA ASP A 148 -28.36 3.38 -3.87
C ASP A 148 -28.30 2.04 -4.63
N TYR A 149 -27.90 2.05 -5.90
CA TYR A 149 -27.83 0.85 -6.73
C TYR A 149 -26.53 0.05 -6.56
N PHE A 150 -25.38 0.73 -6.55
CA PHE A 150 -24.06 0.06 -6.61
C PHE A 150 -23.39 -0.15 -5.26
N ALA A 151 -23.64 0.73 -4.26
CA ALA A 151 -22.78 0.81 -3.08
C ALA A 151 -22.82 -0.46 -2.23
N THR A 152 -23.99 -1.04 -1.98
CA THR A 152 -24.11 -2.25 -1.15
C THR A 152 -23.37 -3.44 -1.76
N ASN A 153 -23.55 -3.68 -3.05
CA ASN A 153 -22.88 -4.81 -3.71
C ASN A 153 -21.36 -4.64 -3.81
N LEU A 154 -20.87 -3.41 -3.98
CA LEU A 154 -19.43 -3.09 -3.95
C LEU A 154 -18.86 -3.24 -2.53
N ALA A 155 -19.60 -2.77 -1.51
CA ALA A 155 -19.18 -2.86 -0.12
C ALA A 155 -19.06 -4.31 0.36
N THR A 156 -20.05 -5.14 0.06
CA THR A 156 -20.08 -6.54 0.50
C THR A 156 -19.13 -7.44 -0.30
N GLY A 157 -18.73 -7.02 -1.52
CA GLY A 157 -17.90 -7.80 -2.43
C GLY A 157 -18.70 -8.70 -3.39
N GLU A 158 -20.04 -8.65 -3.38
CA GLU A 158 -20.87 -9.34 -4.39
C GLU A 158 -20.59 -8.82 -5.80
N TRP A 159 -20.23 -7.54 -5.92
CA TRP A 159 -19.69 -6.93 -7.12
C TRP A 159 -18.27 -6.46 -6.89
N ALA A 160 -17.43 -6.61 -7.92
CA ALA A 160 -16.05 -6.16 -7.90
C ALA A 160 -15.91 -4.74 -8.46
N GLY A 161 -14.90 -4.03 -7.98
CA GLY A 161 -14.53 -2.72 -8.48
C GLY A 161 -13.16 -2.71 -9.16
N THR A 162 -12.98 -1.88 -10.19
CA THR A 162 -11.67 -1.70 -10.85
C THR A 162 -11.36 -0.24 -11.14
N MET A 163 -10.08 0.04 -11.37
CA MET A 163 -9.55 1.36 -11.71
C MET A 163 -8.94 1.31 -13.13
N CYS A 164 -9.54 2.04 -14.09
CA CYS A 164 -9.19 2.00 -15.51
C CYS A 164 -8.57 3.32 -15.99
N LEU A 165 -7.23 3.45 -15.87
CA LEU A 165 -6.49 4.66 -16.25
C LEU A 165 -5.63 4.45 -17.49
N THR A 166 -4.71 3.48 -17.39
CA THR A 166 -3.59 3.27 -18.31
C THR A 166 -4.04 2.82 -19.70
N GLU A 167 -3.43 3.42 -20.71
CA GLU A 167 -3.60 3.02 -22.12
C GLU A 167 -2.24 2.62 -22.71
N PRO A 168 -2.17 1.91 -23.86
CA PRO A 168 -0.91 1.42 -24.42
C PRO A 168 0.18 2.47 -24.60
N HIS A 169 -0.18 3.74 -24.80
CA HIS A 169 0.72 4.88 -25.00
C HIS A 169 0.72 5.86 -23.83
N ALA A 170 -0.11 5.66 -22.79
CA ALA A 170 -0.35 6.59 -21.69
C ALA A 170 -0.32 5.84 -20.34
N GLY A 171 0.84 5.72 -19.74
CA GLY A 171 1.01 5.14 -18.39
C GLY A 171 1.17 6.24 -17.33
N THR A 172 2.36 6.81 -17.23
CA THR A 172 2.66 7.90 -16.29
C THR A 172 2.01 9.23 -16.75
N ASP A 173 2.03 9.52 -18.05
CA ASP A 173 1.37 10.71 -18.62
C ASP A 173 -0.06 10.37 -19.03
N LEU A 174 -1.01 10.59 -18.12
CA LEU A 174 -2.43 10.40 -18.38
C LEU A 174 -3.04 11.53 -19.25
N GLY A 175 -2.34 12.64 -19.45
CA GLY A 175 -2.83 13.75 -20.27
C GLY A 175 -3.06 13.38 -21.74
N ILE A 176 -2.42 12.31 -22.20
CA ILE A 176 -2.46 11.85 -23.59
C ILE A 176 -3.41 10.65 -23.82
N ILE A 177 -4.25 10.25 -22.84
CA ILE A 177 -5.23 9.17 -23.04
C ILE A 177 -6.16 9.48 -24.22
N ASN A 178 -6.65 8.43 -24.89
CA ASN A 178 -7.53 8.53 -26.05
C ASN A 178 -8.97 8.05 -25.78
N THR A 179 -9.22 7.32 -24.70
CA THR A 179 -10.57 6.88 -24.33
C THR A 179 -11.51 8.08 -24.31
N SER A 180 -12.62 7.99 -25.04
CA SER A 180 -13.63 9.04 -25.20
C SER A 180 -14.91 8.72 -24.45
N ALA A 181 -15.67 9.77 -24.14
CA ALA A 181 -16.99 9.70 -23.51
C ALA A 181 -17.95 10.63 -24.24
N GLU A 182 -18.87 10.08 -25.02
CA GLU A 182 -19.86 10.82 -25.79
C GLU A 182 -21.17 10.98 -25.02
N PRO A 183 -21.62 12.21 -24.71
CA PRO A 183 -22.84 12.45 -23.95
C PRO A 183 -24.09 11.99 -24.71
N GLN A 184 -25.03 11.38 -23.98
CA GLN A 184 -26.32 10.95 -24.50
C GLN A 184 -27.45 11.85 -23.99
N SER A 185 -28.63 11.78 -24.66
CA SER A 185 -29.79 12.61 -24.34
C SER A 185 -30.42 12.28 -22.96
N ASP A 186 -30.16 11.08 -22.45
CA ASP A 186 -30.64 10.58 -21.15
C ASP A 186 -29.69 10.90 -19.98
N GLY A 187 -28.59 11.63 -20.24
CA GLY A 187 -27.62 12.00 -19.21
C GLY A 187 -26.54 10.94 -18.97
N THR A 188 -26.56 9.83 -19.70
CA THR A 188 -25.45 8.86 -19.72
C THR A 188 -24.39 9.26 -20.72
N TYR A 189 -23.31 8.46 -20.81
CA TYR A 189 -22.24 8.60 -21.76
C TYR A 189 -21.95 7.26 -22.45
N LYS A 190 -21.57 7.30 -23.71
CA LYS A 190 -20.98 6.17 -24.41
C LYS A 190 -19.47 6.24 -24.31
N ILE A 191 -18.89 5.23 -23.68
CA ILE A 191 -17.47 5.14 -23.42
C ILE A 191 -16.83 4.23 -24.46
N SER A 192 -15.79 4.73 -25.16
CA SER A 192 -15.09 3.98 -26.21
C SER A 192 -13.58 4.13 -26.05
N GLY A 193 -12.86 3.01 -25.99
CA GLY A 193 -11.40 2.98 -25.87
C GLY A 193 -10.86 1.68 -25.27
N THR A 194 -9.52 1.61 -25.17
CA THR A 194 -8.83 0.44 -24.63
C THR A 194 -7.97 0.83 -23.43
N LYS A 195 -8.13 0.10 -22.35
CA LYS A 195 -7.34 0.23 -21.11
C LYS A 195 -6.50 -1.02 -20.89
N ILE A 196 -5.25 -0.85 -20.48
CA ILE A 196 -4.32 -1.95 -20.24
C ILE A 196 -3.87 -2.00 -18.77
N PHE A 197 -3.36 -3.18 -18.38
CA PHE A 197 -2.94 -3.44 -17.01
C PHE A 197 -4.05 -3.30 -15.97
N ILE A 198 -5.30 -3.64 -16.35
CA ILE A 198 -6.44 -3.52 -15.45
C ILE A 198 -6.51 -4.76 -14.56
N THR A 199 -6.14 -4.57 -13.31
CA THR A 199 -6.20 -5.60 -12.27
C THR A 199 -7.65 -6.00 -12.03
N TYR A 200 -7.94 -7.31 -12.11
CA TYR A 200 -9.29 -7.88 -11.99
C TYR A 200 -10.33 -7.25 -12.95
N GLY A 201 -9.87 -6.80 -14.13
CA GLY A 201 -10.77 -6.25 -15.15
C GLY A 201 -11.79 -7.25 -15.69
N GLU A 202 -11.46 -8.54 -15.69
CA GLU A 202 -12.32 -9.66 -16.03
C GLU A 202 -12.04 -10.82 -15.08
N HIS A 203 -13.07 -11.46 -14.55
CA HIS A 203 -13.01 -12.66 -13.71
C HIS A 203 -14.41 -13.23 -13.44
N ASP A 204 -14.48 -14.43 -12.86
CA ASP A 204 -15.73 -15.14 -12.50
C ASP A 204 -15.90 -15.31 -10.97
N MET A 205 -15.35 -14.39 -10.16
CA MET A 205 -15.43 -14.42 -8.69
C MET A 205 -16.55 -13.55 -8.12
N ALA A 206 -17.04 -12.57 -8.90
CA ALA A 206 -18.13 -11.66 -8.52
C ALA A 206 -19.21 -11.65 -9.61
N ASP A 207 -20.44 -11.31 -9.25
CA ASP A 207 -21.59 -11.32 -10.16
C ASP A 207 -21.53 -10.18 -11.19
N ASN A 208 -20.89 -9.06 -10.87
CA ASN A 208 -20.65 -7.94 -11.76
C ASN A 208 -19.30 -7.30 -11.48
N ILE A 209 -18.76 -6.55 -12.45
CA ILE A 209 -17.54 -5.76 -12.32
C ILE A 209 -17.87 -4.30 -12.69
N VAL A 210 -17.56 -3.40 -11.77
CA VAL A 210 -17.82 -1.96 -11.91
C VAL A 210 -16.51 -1.23 -12.12
N HIS A 211 -16.34 -0.63 -13.30
CA HIS A 211 -15.11 0.04 -13.69
C HIS A 211 -15.20 1.55 -13.44
N LEU A 212 -14.25 2.13 -12.70
CA LEU A 212 -14.01 3.57 -12.71
C LEU A 212 -13.07 3.93 -13.86
N VAL A 213 -13.60 4.57 -14.89
CA VAL A 213 -12.90 4.80 -16.16
C VAL A 213 -12.57 6.29 -16.33
N LEU A 214 -11.27 6.60 -16.54
CA LEU A 214 -10.85 7.92 -16.99
C LEU A 214 -11.04 8.04 -18.51
N ALA A 215 -11.81 9.05 -18.94
CA ALA A 215 -12.06 9.33 -20.35
C ALA A 215 -12.16 10.83 -20.61
N LYS A 216 -11.98 11.23 -21.88
CA LYS A 216 -12.14 12.60 -22.36
C LYS A 216 -13.56 12.81 -22.89
N ALA A 217 -14.27 13.77 -22.33
CA ALA A 217 -15.56 14.23 -22.82
C ALA A 217 -15.39 15.52 -23.66
N PRO A 218 -16.33 15.82 -24.59
CA PRO A 218 -16.27 17.04 -25.40
C PRO A 218 -16.20 18.32 -24.57
N GLY A 219 -15.51 19.33 -25.09
CA GLY A 219 -15.42 20.68 -24.49
C GLY A 219 -14.39 20.84 -23.39
N GLY A 220 -13.66 19.77 -23.01
CA GLY A 220 -12.59 19.84 -22.02
C GLY A 220 -11.29 20.45 -22.58
N PRO A 221 -10.46 21.06 -21.70
CA PRO A 221 -9.12 21.49 -22.07
C PRO A 221 -8.20 20.30 -22.39
N GLU A 222 -7.09 20.55 -23.07
CA GLU A 222 -6.07 19.54 -23.32
C GLU A 222 -5.37 19.07 -22.00
N GLY A 223 -4.79 17.87 -22.06
CA GLY A 223 -4.06 17.28 -20.95
C GLY A 223 -4.98 16.75 -19.84
N THR A 224 -4.43 16.63 -18.63
CA THR A 224 -5.11 16.03 -17.49
C THR A 224 -6.33 16.80 -17.00
N LYS A 225 -6.41 18.11 -17.31
CA LYS A 225 -7.53 18.98 -16.90
C LYS A 225 -8.81 18.75 -17.71
N GLY A 226 -8.74 18.02 -18.83
CA GLY A 226 -9.91 17.67 -19.65
C GLY A 226 -10.46 16.27 -19.38
N ILE A 227 -9.91 15.56 -18.40
CA ILE A 227 -10.28 14.18 -18.08
C ILE A 227 -11.45 14.17 -17.08
N SER A 228 -12.45 13.35 -17.39
CA SER A 228 -13.60 13.08 -16.53
C SER A 228 -13.54 11.63 -16.01
N LEU A 229 -14.31 11.34 -14.95
CA LEU A 229 -14.42 10.02 -14.34
C LEU A 229 -15.81 9.45 -14.59
N PHE A 230 -15.85 8.20 -15.04
CA PHE A 230 -17.10 7.50 -15.35
C PHE A 230 -17.17 6.18 -14.62
N LEU A 231 -18.35 5.85 -14.12
CA LEU A 231 -18.70 4.54 -13.59
C LEU A 231 -19.33 3.72 -14.72
N VAL A 232 -18.72 2.58 -15.06
CA VAL A 232 -19.10 1.72 -16.18
C VAL A 232 -19.17 0.28 -15.70
N PRO A 233 -20.36 -0.30 -15.50
CA PRO A 233 -20.49 -1.70 -15.13
C PRO A 233 -20.32 -2.60 -16.35
N LYS A 234 -19.84 -3.83 -16.14
CA LYS A 234 -19.76 -4.88 -17.16
C LYS A 234 -21.15 -5.33 -17.61
N TYR A 235 -22.09 -5.42 -16.67
CA TYR A 235 -23.49 -5.77 -16.93
C TYR A 235 -24.41 -4.66 -16.46
N MET A 236 -25.35 -4.27 -17.33
CA MET A 236 -26.39 -3.29 -17.08
C MET A 236 -27.64 -3.97 -16.52
N PRO A 237 -28.41 -3.33 -15.62
CA PRO A 237 -29.71 -3.84 -15.23
C PRO A 237 -30.66 -3.88 -16.44
N SER A 238 -31.41 -4.98 -16.62
CA SER A 238 -32.32 -5.13 -17.76
C SER A 238 -33.58 -4.23 -17.69
N GLU A 239 -33.87 -3.68 -16.53
CA GLU A 239 -35.04 -2.81 -16.27
C GLU A 239 -34.64 -1.33 -16.26
N TRP A 240 -33.42 -1.00 -16.74
CA TRP A 240 -32.97 0.36 -16.81
C TRP A 240 -33.75 1.14 -17.88
N GLU A 241 -34.47 2.20 -17.46
CA GLU A 241 -35.15 3.12 -18.34
C GLU A 241 -34.44 4.47 -18.41
N GLU A 242 -34.72 5.25 -19.45
CA GLU A 242 -34.05 6.53 -19.74
C GLU A 242 -33.80 7.39 -18.48
N GLY A 243 -32.52 7.61 -18.17
CA GLY A 243 -32.05 8.67 -17.28
C GLY A 243 -31.79 8.31 -15.83
N GLY A 244 -32.14 7.14 -15.30
CA GLY A 244 -31.90 6.85 -13.89
C GLY A 244 -32.07 5.39 -13.48
N LEU A 245 -31.53 5.10 -12.30
CA LEU A 245 -31.63 3.81 -11.63
C LEU A 245 -32.66 3.85 -10.48
N GLU A 246 -33.44 4.94 -10.38
CA GLU A 246 -34.41 5.11 -9.33
C GLU A 246 -35.54 4.05 -9.46
N GLY A 247 -35.69 3.21 -8.43
CA GLY A 247 -36.67 2.13 -8.43
C GLY A 247 -36.27 0.87 -9.21
N VAL A 248 -35.09 0.80 -9.82
CA VAL A 248 -34.57 -0.41 -10.45
C VAL A 248 -34.20 -1.41 -9.37
N SER A 249 -34.83 -2.58 -9.42
CA SER A 249 -34.51 -3.70 -8.54
C SER A 249 -33.12 -4.23 -8.87
N ASN A 250 -32.34 -4.67 -7.86
CA ASN A 250 -31.12 -5.46 -8.02
C ASN A 250 -31.44 -6.87 -8.60
N SER A 251 -32.31 -6.94 -9.60
CA SER A 251 -32.67 -8.20 -10.24
C SER A 251 -31.49 -8.73 -11.08
N LEU A 252 -31.30 -10.04 -11.05
CA LEU A 252 -30.27 -10.76 -11.82
C LEU A 252 -30.47 -10.73 -13.35
N LYS A 253 -31.42 -9.96 -13.86
CA LYS A 253 -31.59 -9.74 -15.29
C LYS A 253 -30.70 -8.60 -15.72
N THR A 254 -29.54 -8.93 -16.25
CA THR A 254 -28.54 -7.97 -16.71
C THR A 254 -28.24 -8.19 -18.19
N GLU A 255 -27.94 -7.10 -18.88
CA GLU A 255 -27.45 -7.12 -20.26
C GLU A 255 -25.96 -6.75 -20.29
N HIS A 256 -25.22 -7.38 -21.20
CA HIS A 256 -23.79 -7.09 -21.37
C HIS A 256 -23.59 -5.67 -21.93
N ASN A 257 -22.74 -4.87 -21.29
CA ASN A 257 -22.57 -3.44 -21.55
C ASN A 257 -21.45 -3.12 -22.57
N GLY A 258 -21.05 -4.05 -23.44
CA GLY A 258 -19.97 -3.78 -24.40
C GLY A 258 -18.56 -3.72 -23.78
N VAL A 259 -18.40 -4.10 -22.51
CA VAL A 259 -17.10 -4.15 -21.83
C VAL A 259 -16.50 -5.55 -22.03
N THR A 260 -15.37 -5.65 -22.76
CA THR A 260 -14.76 -6.94 -23.10
C THR A 260 -13.29 -6.99 -22.70
N CYS A 261 -12.81 -8.19 -22.37
CA CYS A 261 -11.40 -8.48 -22.15
C CYS A 261 -10.80 -9.13 -23.39
N SER A 262 -9.77 -8.51 -23.98
CA SER A 262 -9.10 -9.06 -25.17
C SER A 262 -7.82 -9.83 -24.86
N GLY A 263 -7.36 -9.81 -23.60
CA GLY A 263 -6.16 -10.55 -23.18
C GLY A 263 -5.79 -10.29 -21.74
N THR A 264 -4.90 -11.12 -21.25
CA THR A 264 -4.26 -11.01 -19.93
C THR A 264 -2.75 -11.00 -20.08
N GLU A 265 -2.07 -10.32 -19.16
CA GLU A 265 -0.61 -10.26 -19.13
C GLU A 265 -0.01 -11.53 -18.49
N GLU A 266 1.00 -12.11 -19.14
CA GLU A 266 1.90 -13.07 -18.51
C GLU A 266 2.92 -12.31 -17.66
N LYS A 267 3.02 -12.66 -16.37
CA LYS A 267 3.78 -11.87 -15.40
C LYS A 267 4.83 -12.69 -14.68
N MET A 268 5.81 -11.99 -14.09
CA MET A 268 6.85 -12.56 -13.23
C MET A 268 6.27 -13.21 -11.96
N GLY A 269 5.19 -12.66 -11.42
CA GLY A 269 4.49 -13.10 -10.21
C GLY A 269 3.02 -12.71 -10.27
N LEU A 270 2.29 -12.90 -9.17
CA LEU A 270 0.85 -12.67 -9.07
C LEU A 270 0.07 -13.40 -10.19
N HIS A 271 0.41 -14.66 -10.45
CA HIS A 271 -0.13 -15.41 -11.57
C HIS A 271 -1.65 -15.57 -11.49
N ALA A 272 -2.22 -15.72 -10.29
CA ALA A 272 -3.66 -15.78 -10.07
C ALA A 272 -4.34 -14.40 -9.88
N SER A 273 -3.64 -13.29 -10.11
CA SER A 273 -4.26 -11.96 -10.15
C SER A 273 -4.42 -11.53 -11.61
N PRO A 274 -5.65 -11.53 -12.16
CA PRO A 274 -5.87 -11.12 -13.55
C PRO A 274 -5.39 -9.71 -13.80
N THR A 275 -4.63 -9.51 -14.88
CA THR A 275 -4.17 -8.19 -15.33
C THR A 275 -4.56 -8.05 -16.80
N CYS A 276 -5.64 -7.30 -17.03
CA CYS A 276 -6.44 -7.39 -18.24
C CYS A 276 -6.19 -6.24 -19.22
N VAL A 277 -6.40 -6.54 -20.50
CA VAL A 277 -6.62 -5.56 -21.56
C VAL A 277 -8.12 -5.42 -21.75
N MET A 278 -8.68 -4.30 -21.30
CA MET A 278 -10.13 -4.02 -21.33
C MET A 278 -10.49 -3.12 -22.48
N ASN A 279 -11.51 -3.50 -23.25
CA ASN A 279 -12.08 -2.68 -24.29
C ASN A 279 -13.49 -2.25 -23.91
N PHE A 280 -13.76 -0.97 -24.12
CA PHE A 280 -15.06 -0.34 -23.97
C PHE A 280 -15.54 -0.02 -25.39
N ASP A 281 -16.66 -0.62 -25.80
CA ASP A 281 -17.24 -0.48 -27.14
C ASP A 281 -18.64 0.13 -27.02
N ASP A 282 -18.70 1.45 -27.09
CA ASP A 282 -19.91 2.25 -26.81
C ASP A 282 -20.60 1.85 -25.49
N SER A 283 -19.78 1.50 -24.48
CA SER A 283 -20.26 1.07 -23.17
C SER A 283 -20.97 2.21 -22.46
N THR A 284 -22.15 1.94 -21.90
CA THR A 284 -22.91 2.94 -21.13
C THR A 284 -22.22 3.20 -19.81
N GLY A 285 -22.04 4.48 -19.47
CA GLY A 285 -21.45 4.89 -18.20
C GLY A 285 -22.08 6.17 -17.66
N TRP A 286 -21.93 6.40 -16.37
CA TRP A 286 -22.39 7.60 -15.68
C TRP A 286 -21.21 8.45 -15.22
N LEU A 287 -21.34 9.77 -15.36
CA LEU A 287 -20.37 10.71 -14.82
C LEU A 287 -20.35 10.65 -13.29
N VAL A 288 -19.15 10.53 -12.72
CA VAL A 288 -18.91 10.63 -11.28
C VAL A 288 -18.26 11.96 -10.98
N GLY A 289 -18.90 12.78 -10.16
CA GLY A 289 -18.47 14.13 -9.84
C GLY A 289 -18.58 15.12 -11.01
N PRO A 290 -17.80 16.21 -11.03
CA PRO A 290 -17.91 17.26 -12.05
C PRO A 290 -17.26 16.85 -13.38
N LEU A 291 -17.87 17.29 -14.49
CA LEU A 291 -17.30 17.15 -15.83
C LEU A 291 -15.90 17.83 -15.89
N HIS A 292 -14.94 17.15 -16.50
CA HIS A 292 -13.51 17.56 -16.56
C HIS A 292 -12.79 17.65 -15.20
N GLY A 293 -13.42 17.11 -14.14
CA GLY A 293 -12.88 17.03 -12.78
C GLY A 293 -12.46 15.63 -12.36
N GLY A 294 -12.29 14.67 -13.28
CA GLY A 294 -12.06 13.27 -12.94
C GLY A 294 -10.73 12.96 -12.27
N MET A 295 -9.67 13.72 -12.58
CA MET A 295 -8.35 13.46 -12.01
C MET A 295 -8.28 13.61 -10.48
N PRO A 296 -8.78 14.70 -9.85
CA PRO A 296 -8.79 14.80 -8.39
C PRO A 296 -9.55 13.67 -7.69
N LEU A 297 -10.67 13.23 -8.28
CA LEU A 297 -11.49 12.13 -7.74
C LEU A 297 -10.76 10.79 -7.83
N MET A 298 -10.15 10.50 -8.97
CA MET A 298 -9.34 9.30 -9.14
C MET A 298 -8.11 9.31 -8.21
N PHE A 299 -7.53 10.48 -7.91
CA PHE A 299 -6.45 10.61 -6.94
C PHE A 299 -6.86 10.24 -5.51
N GLN A 300 -8.13 10.38 -5.13
CA GLN A 300 -8.62 9.90 -3.83
C GLN A 300 -8.43 8.39 -3.73
N MET A 301 -8.94 7.62 -4.72
CA MET A 301 -8.71 6.17 -4.80
C MET A 301 -7.22 5.84 -4.88
N MET A 302 -6.47 6.49 -5.78
CA MET A 302 -5.04 6.23 -5.97
C MET A 302 -4.21 6.48 -4.70
N ASN A 303 -4.54 7.47 -3.88
CA ASN A 303 -3.79 7.71 -2.64
C ASN A 303 -4.01 6.57 -1.63
N ARG A 304 -5.24 6.05 -1.55
CA ARG A 304 -5.53 4.84 -0.78
C ARG A 304 -4.74 3.64 -1.31
N GLU A 305 -4.79 3.38 -2.63
CA GLU A 305 -4.09 2.28 -3.26
C GLU A 305 -2.56 2.40 -3.13
N ARG A 306 -2.02 3.60 -3.02
CA ARG A 306 -0.59 3.83 -2.74
C ARG A 306 -0.20 3.40 -1.32
N VAL A 307 -1.06 3.67 -0.33
CA VAL A 307 -0.84 3.16 1.04
C VAL A 307 -0.95 1.64 1.05
N ALA A 308 -1.99 1.08 0.43
CA ALA A 308 -2.16 -0.36 0.28
C ALA A 308 -0.96 -1.02 -0.43
N THR A 309 -0.43 -0.39 -1.50
CA THR A 309 0.80 -0.85 -2.18
C THR A 309 2.01 -0.86 -1.25
N GLY A 310 2.15 0.14 -0.38
CA GLY A 310 3.18 0.13 0.67
C GLY A 310 3.01 -1.06 1.62
N MET A 311 1.77 -1.35 2.02
CA MET A 311 1.46 -2.51 2.86
C MET A 311 1.73 -3.84 2.15
N MET A 312 1.59 -3.91 0.81
CA MET A 312 2.02 -5.08 0.02
C MET A 312 3.54 -5.31 0.14
N GLY A 313 4.33 -4.24 0.11
CA GLY A 313 5.76 -4.30 0.39
C GLY A 313 6.07 -4.87 1.77
N LEU A 314 5.37 -4.39 2.80
CA LEU A 314 5.54 -4.85 4.17
C LEU A 314 5.06 -6.29 4.38
N GLY A 315 3.87 -6.65 3.89
CA GLY A 315 3.29 -7.98 4.09
C GLY A 315 4.15 -9.10 3.49
N LEU A 316 4.64 -8.90 2.25
CA LEU A 316 5.52 -9.88 1.62
C LEU A 316 6.93 -9.90 2.24
N ALA A 317 7.43 -8.78 2.77
CA ALA A 317 8.66 -8.75 3.56
C ALA A 317 8.51 -9.51 4.87
N GLU A 318 7.35 -9.41 5.52
CA GLU A 318 7.08 -10.10 6.79
C GLU A 318 7.04 -11.62 6.63
N ILE A 319 6.27 -12.12 5.66
CA ILE A 319 6.22 -13.57 5.43
C ILE A 319 7.57 -14.12 4.97
N ALA A 320 8.32 -13.39 4.13
CA ALA A 320 9.66 -13.76 3.71
C ALA A 320 10.61 -13.84 4.91
N TYR A 321 10.57 -12.86 5.83
CA TYR A 321 11.37 -12.84 7.04
C TYR A 321 11.07 -14.04 7.95
N GLN A 322 9.80 -14.35 8.18
CA GLN A 322 9.42 -15.46 9.05
C GLN A 322 9.91 -16.81 8.51
N ASN A 323 9.83 -17.01 7.18
CA ASN A 323 10.35 -18.23 6.56
C ASN A 323 11.88 -18.32 6.61
N ALA A 324 12.59 -17.22 6.38
CA ALA A 324 14.05 -17.17 6.53
C ALA A 324 14.49 -17.40 7.97
N LEU A 325 13.74 -16.88 8.95
CA LEU A 325 13.98 -17.12 10.37
C LEU A 325 13.76 -18.59 10.74
N ALA A 326 12.62 -19.17 10.35
CA ALA A 326 12.30 -20.58 10.60
C ALA A 326 13.38 -21.51 10.02
N TRP A 327 13.79 -21.25 8.76
CA TRP A 327 14.92 -21.94 8.15
C TRP A 327 16.20 -21.82 8.98
N SER A 328 16.51 -20.62 9.45
CA SER A 328 17.74 -20.34 10.19
C SER A 328 17.80 -20.99 11.56
N LEU A 329 16.64 -21.21 12.19
CA LEU A 329 16.56 -21.92 13.47
C LEU A 329 16.91 -23.41 13.36
N GLU A 330 16.69 -24.03 12.21
CA GLU A 330 16.92 -25.46 11.98
C GLU A 330 18.22 -25.73 11.24
N ARG A 331 18.63 -24.87 10.31
CA ARG A 331 19.75 -25.10 9.42
C ARG A 331 21.09 -25.06 10.14
N ARG A 332 21.88 -26.11 9.95
CA ARG A 332 23.24 -26.22 10.47
C ARG A 332 24.24 -26.23 9.33
N GLN A 333 25.23 -25.33 9.37
CA GLN A 333 26.31 -25.25 8.39
C GLN A 333 27.50 -24.42 8.91
N GLY A 334 28.70 -24.97 8.78
CA GLY A 334 29.92 -24.31 9.27
C GLY A 334 30.06 -24.36 10.80
N ARG A 335 30.95 -23.52 11.32
CA ARG A 335 31.24 -23.36 12.75
C ARG A 335 31.36 -21.89 13.12
N ASP A 336 31.08 -21.54 14.38
CA ASP A 336 31.34 -20.18 14.89
C ASP A 336 32.84 -19.86 14.79
N LEU A 337 33.15 -18.64 14.38
CA LEU A 337 34.53 -18.15 14.24
C LEU A 337 35.33 -18.16 15.56
N LYS A 338 34.62 -18.15 16.72
CA LYS A 338 35.21 -18.21 18.06
C LYS A 338 35.35 -19.63 18.60
N GLY A 339 35.03 -20.65 17.82
CA GLY A 339 35.09 -22.05 18.17
C GLY A 339 33.73 -22.76 18.13
N ILE A 340 33.77 -24.09 18.21
CA ILE A 340 32.58 -24.95 18.11
C ILE A 340 31.58 -24.60 19.22
N ARG A 341 30.34 -24.27 18.84
CA ARG A 341 29.25 -24.00 19.78
C ARG A 341 28.50 -25.26 20.17
N ASP A 342 28.33 -26.15 19.22
CA ASP A 342 27.55 -27.36 19.37
C ASP A 342 28.43 -28.58 19.05
N PRO A 343 29.20 -29.08 20.06
CA PRO A 343 30.22 -30.11 19.82
C PRO A 343 29.60 -31.47 19.48
N ASN A 344 28.34 -31.69 19.80
CA ASN A 344 27.66 -32.96 19.54
C ASN A 344 27.08 -33.03 18.12
N GLU A 345 27.07 -31.94 17.41
CA GLU A 345 26.54 -31.82 16.04
C GLU A 345 27.64 -31.71 14.99
N THR A 346 27.37 -32.13 13.78
CA THR A 346 28.32 -32.04 12.66
C THR A 346 28.66 -30.62 12.24
N ALA A 347 27.74 -29.67 12.49
CA ALA A 347 27.89 -28.25 12.22
C ALA A 347 27.15 -27.42 13.29
N ASP A 348 27.52 -26.17 13.46
CA ASP A 348 26.77 -25.23 14.28
C ASP A 348 25.53 -24.74 13.51
N ASN A 349 24.53 -24.23 14.24
CA ASN A 349 23.41 -23.54 13.66
C ASN A 349 23.87 -22.27 12.92
N ILE A 350 23.28 -21.95 11.76
CA ILE A 350 23.72 -20.81 10.95
C ILE A 350 23.57 -19.45 11.63
N LEU A 351 22.75 -19.34 12.68
CA LEU A 351 22.61 -18.12 13.50
C LEU A 351 23.91 -17.76 14.26
N VAL A 352 24.94 -18.61 14.29
CA VAL A 352 26.25 -18.24 14.83
C VAL A 352 26.99 -17.28 13.89
N HIS A 353 26.66 -17.25 12.60
CA HIS A 353 27.32 -16.44 11.61
C HIS A 353 26.84 -14.98 11.65
N PRO A 354 27.76 -14.00 11.80
CA PRO A 354 27.38 -12.58 11.88
C PRO A 354 26.59 -12.07 10.68
N ASP A 355 26.89 -12.57 9.47
CA ASP A 355 26.19 -12.11 8.25
C ASP A 355 24.74 -12.61 8.17
N VAL A 356 24.48 -13.85 8.60
CA VAL A 356 23.10 -14.37 8.73
C VAL A 356 22.29 -13.53 9.72
N ARG A 357 22.88 -13.20 10.88
CA ARG A 357 22.25 -12.32 11.87
C ARG A 357 22.00 -10.92 11.31
N ARG A 358 22.95 -10.35 10.56
CA ARG A 358 22.79 -9.05 9.92
C ARG A 358 21.56 -9.06 9.01
N MET A 359 21.48 -10.03 8.10
CA MET A 359 20.38 -10.15 7.15
C MET A 359 19.02 -10.27 7.84
N LEU A 360 18.90 -11.14 8.85
CA LEU A 360 17.65 -11.31 9.62
C LEU A 360 17.29 -10.05 10.43
N LEU A 361 18.27 -9.38 11.03
CA LEU A 361 18.03 -8.16 11.80
C LEU A 361 17.64 -6.98 10.89
N GLU A 362 18.26 -6.85 9.71
CA GLU A 362 17.86 -5.85 8.72
C GLU A 362 16.40 -6.05 8.28
N ALA A 363 16.01 -7.28 7.94
CA ALA A 363 14.64 -7.64 7.63
C ALA A 363 13.68 -7.28 8.77
N LYS A 364 13.97 -7.74 9.98
CA LYS A 364 13.14 -7.50 11.18
C LYS A 364 12.95 -6.02 11.47
N VAL A 365 14.03 -5.24 11.52
CA VAL A 365 13.92 -3.83 11.93
C VAL A 365 13.27 -2.95 10.87
N ASN A 366 13.41 -3.30 9.59
CA ASN A 366 12.71 -2.61 8.52
C ASN A 366 11.20 -2.91 8.60
N ASN A 367 10.81 -4.18 8.74
CA ASN A 367 9.39 -4.57 8.86
C ASN A 367 8.72 -3.88 10.06
N GLU A 368 9.31 -3.94 11.24
CA GLU A 368 8.76 -3.35 12.46
C GLU A 368 8.69 -1.82 12.39
N GLY A 369 9.71 -1.17 11.83
CA GLY A 369 9.72 0.28 11.61
C GLY A 369 8.65 0.73 10.61
N CYS A 370 8.52 0.01 9.48
CA CYS A 370 7.47 0.27 8.48
C CYS A 370 6.08 0.06 9.08
N ARG A 371 5.86 -1.01 9.85
CA ARG A 371 4.58 -1.27 10.53
C ARG A 371 4.20 -0.14 11.49
N ALA A 372 5.15 0.39 12.26
CA ALA A 372 4.91 1.51 13.16
C ALA A 372 4.55 2.80 12.39
N LEU A 373 5.22 3.09 11.27
CA LEU A 373 4.87 4.25 10.44
C LEU A 373 3.51 4.06 9.76
N ALA A 374 3.19 2.84 9.32
CA ALA A 374 1.88 2.51 8.75
C ALA A 374 0.76 2.68 9.80
N ALA A 375 0.95 2.18 11.02
CA ALA A 375 -0.01 2.32 12.11
C ALA A 375 -0.32 3.81 12.41
N TRP A 376 0.72 4.65 12.51
CA TRP A 376 0.51 6.09 12.66
C TRP A 376 -0.22 6.69 11.47
N THR A 377 0.15 6.34 10.25
CA THR A 377 -0.52 6.86 9.04
C THR A 377 -1.98 6.42 8.96
N GLY A 378 -2.30 5.19 9.35
CA GLY A 378 -3.67 4.71 9.44
C GLY A 378 -4.54 5.58 10.34
N ILE A 379 -4.06 5.92 11.55
CA ILE A 379 -4.75 6.82 12.48
C ILE A 379 -4.94 8.21 11.86
N LEU A 380 -3.93 8.74 11.17
CA LEU A 380 -4.03 10.03 10.48
C LEU A 380 -5.07 10.00 9.34
N LEU A 381 -5.30 8.85 8.68
CA LEU A 381 -6.35 8.71 7.66
C LEU A 381 -7.75 8.89 8.24
N ASP A 382 -8.01 8.45 9.47
CA ASP A 382 -9.28 8.73 10.15
C ASP A 382 -9.33 10.19 10.63
N GLN A 383 -8.27 10.69 11.25
CA GLN A 383 -8.19 12.06 11.77
C GLN A 383 -8.36 13.15 10.70
N MET A 384 -7.98 12.90 9.44
CA MET A 384 -8.15 13.89 8.36
C MET A 384 -9.62 14.20 8.06
N HIS A 385 -10.54 13.38 8.53
CA HIS A 385 -12.00 13.58 8.41
C HIS A 385 -12.64 14.23 9.63
N SER A 386 -11.85 14.64 10.62
CA SER A 386 -12.35 15.37 11.80
C SER A 386 -12.95 16.73 11.42
N ASP A 387 -14.05 17.08 12.06
CA ASP A 387 -14.66 18.42 11.96
C ASP A 387 -13.82 19.51 12.64
N ASP A 388 -12.89 19.12 13.54
CA ASP A 388 -11.95 20.05 14.17
C ASP A 388 -10.73 20.30 13.26
N PRO A 389 -10.55 21.52 12.74
CA PRO A 389 -9.38 21.88 11.94
C PRO A 389 -8.04 21.69 12.66
N ALA A 390 -8.02 21.75 14.00
CA ALA A 390 -6.80 21.51 14.77
C ALA A 390 -6.33 20.04 14.69
N VAL A 391 -7.23 19.11 14.35
CA VAL A 391 -6.96 17.70 14.14
C VAL A 391 -6.80 17.40 12.65
N SER A 392 -7.77 17.83 11.82
CA SER A 392 -7.83 17.45 10.39
C SER A 392 -6.76 18.11 9.52
N GLU A 393 -6.38 19.38 9.77
CA GLU A 393 -5.34 20.04 8.96
C GLU A 393 -3.95 19.39 9.10
N PRO A 394 -3.43 19.12 10.33
CA PRO A 394 -2.17 18.42 10.50
C PRO A 394 -2.20 17.00 9.92
N ALA A 395 -3.30 16.25 10.14
CA ALA A 395 -3.46 14.90 9.63
C ALA A 395 -3.42 14.88 8.10
N THR A 396 -4.18 15.76 7.43
CA THR A 396 -4.18 15.90 5.97
C THR A 396 -2.78 16.23 5.42
N ALA A 397 -2.07 17.13 6.08
CA ALA A 397 -0.71 17.51 5.68
C ALA A 397 0.27 16.33 5.81
N LEU A 398 0.20 15.57 6.90
CA LEU A 398 1.06 14.40 7.14
C LEU A 398 0.74 13.25 6.20
N VAL A 399 -0.53 12.91 5.98
CA VAL A 399 -0.95 11.90 5.01
C VAL A 399 -0.44 12.25 3.61
N ALA A 400 -0.53 13.52 3.21
CA ALA A 400 -0.03 13.97 1.91
C ALA A 400 1.49 13.78 1.76
N LEU A 401 2.28 13.94 2.84
CA LEU A 401 3.73 13.69 2.85
C LEU A 401 4.05 12.20 2.91
N PHE A 402 3.32 11.43 3.72
CA PHE A 402 3.65 10.03 3.99
C PHE A 402 3.25 9.09 2.87
N THR A 403 2.15 9.35 2.16
CA THR A 403 1.67 8.49 1.07
C THR A 403 2.74 8.16 0.03
N PRO A 404 3.47 9.11 -0.58
CA PRO A 404 4.54 8.79 -1.53
C PRO A 404 5.71 8.06 -0.88
N ILE A 405 6.02 8.34 0.41
CA ILE A 405 7.10 7.68 1.15
C ILE A 405 6.71 6.23 1.46
N ILE A 406 5.51 5.98 1.98
CA ILE A 406 5.02 4.63 2.27
C ILE A 406 5.04 3.79 0.99
N LYS A 407 4.48 4.31 -0.09
CA LYS A 407 4.48 3.60 -1.36
C LYS A 407 5.90 3.27 -1.85
N ALA A 408 6.79 4.26 -1.91
CA ALA A 408 8.11 4.07 -2.51
C ALA A 408 9.08 3.36 -1.55
N HIS A 409 9.19 3.83 -0.30
CA HIS A 409 10.18 3.33 0.64
C HIS A 409 9.85 1.91 1.14
N PHE A 410 8.57 1.63 1.46
CA PHE A 410 8.19 0.28 1.91
C PHE A 410 8.33 -0.76 0.81
N THR A 411 7.98 -0.42 -0.43
CA THR A 411 8.13 -1.36 -1.55
C THR A 411 9.59 -1.57 -1.95
N ASP A 412 10.46 -0.57 -1.80
CA ASP A 412 11.90 -0.73 -1.95
C ASP A 412 12.44 -1.67 -0.87
N LEU A 413 12.13 -1.41 0.41
CA LEU A 413 12.51 -2.26 1.54
C LEU A 413 11.91 -3.66 1.42
N GLY A 414 10.67 -3.79 0.94
CA GLY A 414 10.00 -5.07 0.71
C GLY A 414 10.76 -5.96 -0.28
N CYS A 415 11.14 -5.39 -1.43
CA CYS A 415 11.96 -6.11 -2.41
C CYS A 415 13.35 -6.45 -1.86
N GLU A 416 14.01 -5.51 -1.17
CA GLU A 416 15.32 -5.72 -0.55
C GLU A 416 15.24 -6.83 0.51
N THR A 417 14.20 -6.83 1.34
CA THR A 417 13.97 -7.83 2.39
C THR A 417 13.68 -9.21 1.80
N ALA A 418 12.78 -9.33 0.83
CA ALA A 418 12.46 -10.61 0.21
C ALA A 418 13.71 -11.24 -0.46
N SER A 419 14.50 -10.44 -1.18
CA SER A 419 15.79 -10.87 -1.76
C SER A 419 16.79 -11.32 -0.69
N THR A 420 16.90 -10.57 0.42
CA THR A 420 17.79 -10.89 1.52
C THR A 420 17.37 -12.18 2.23
N CYS A 421 16.08 -12.42 2.39
CA CYS A 421 15.54 -13.65 2.98
C CYS A 421 15.82 -14.88 2.11
N MET A 422 15.72 -14.77 0.79
CA MET A 422 16.20 -15.82 -0.12
C MET A 422 17.70 -16.10 0.07
N GLN A 423 18.53 -15.06 0.24
CA GLN A 423 19.97 -15.20 0.47
C GLN A 423 20.26 -15.95 1.78
N VAL A 424 19.50 -15.69 2.86
CA VAL A 424 19.62 -16.42 4.14
C VAL A 424 19.41 -17.92 3.95
N MET A 425 18.47 -18.31 3.09
CA MET A 425 18.14 -19.71 2.80
C MET A 425 19.12 -20.36 1.81
N GLY A 426 19.96 -19.56 1.15
CA GLY A 426 20.92 -20.06 0.16
C GLY A 426 20.22 -20.68 -1.06
N GLY A 427 20.73 -21.80 -1.59
CA GLY A 427 20.14 -22.48 -2.74
C GLY A 427 18.68 -22.90 -2.54
N ALA A 428 18.27 -23.23 -1.31
CA ALA A 428 16.88 -23.56 -0.99
C ALA A 428 15.94 -22.38 -1.25
N GLY A 429 16.36 -21.13 -0.91
CA GLY A 429 15.54 -19.94 -1.17
C GLY A 429 15.30 -19.61 -2.65
N TYR A 430 16.04 -20.25 -3.54
CA TYR A 430 15.90 -20.08 -5.00
C TYR A 430 15.00 -21.17 -5.63
N CYS A 431 14.72 -22.25 -4.90
CA CYS A 431 13.93 -23.38 -5.39
C CYS A 431 12.45 -23.19 -5.02
N SER A 432 11.57 -23.37 -5.99
CA SER A 432 10.12 -23.15 -5.84
C SER A 432 9.47 -24.04 -4.77
N GLU A 433 10.03 -25.24 -4.51
CA GLU A 433 9.51 -26.15 -3.48
C GLU A 433 9.53 -25.57 -2.04
N TYR A 434 10.33 -24.53 -1.79
CA TYR A 434 10.40 -23.83 -0.50
C TYR A 434 9.48 -22.59 -0.44
N GLY A 435 8.94 -22.13 -1.56
CA GLY A 435 7.92 -21.08 -1.67
C GLY A 435 8.40 -19.65 -1.44
N VAL A 436 9.64 -19.41 -0.98
CA VAL A 436 10.09 -18.05 -0.61
C VAL A 436 10.42 -17.20 -1.85
N GLU A 437 10.81 -17.82 -2.94
CA GLU A 437 11.11 -17.11 -4.20
C GLU A 437 9.86 -16.43 -4.78
N GLN A 438 8.66 -16.99 -4.54
CA GLN A 438 7.39 -16.40 -4.93
C GLN A 438 7.23 -15.00 -4.32
N PHE A 439 7.55 -14.80 -3.05
CA PHE A 439 7.40 -13.50 -2.37
C PHE A 439 8.25 -12.41 -3.04
N TYR A 440 9.45 -12.77 -3.52
CA TYR A 440 10.28 -11.84 -4.27
C TYR A 440 9.70 -11.50 -5.65
N ARG A 441 9.13 -12.49 -6.36
CA ARG A 441 8.47 -12.27 -7.65
C ARG A 441 7.25 -11.38 -7.51
N ASP A 442 6.42 -11.67 -6.51
CA ASP A 442 5.16 -10.95 -6.27
C ASP A 442 5.40 -9.52 -5.80
N VAL A 443 6.31 -9.29 -4.85
CA VAL A 443 6.58 -7.94 -4.34
C VAL A 443 7.17 -7.01 -5.39
N ARG A 444 7.83 -7.55 -6.42
CA ARG A 444 8.58 -6.74 -7.40
C ARG A 444 7.69 -5.76 -8.16
N ILE A 445 6.43 -6.09 -8.43
CA ILE A 445 5.50 -5.21 -9.15
C ILE A 445 5.16 -3.95 -8.33
N SER A 446 5.17 -4.04 -7.01
CA SER A 446 4.79 -2.94 -6.13
C SER A 446 5.66 -1.68 -6.30
N LYS A 447 6.88 -1.81 -6.85
CA LYS A 447 7.75 -0.67 -7.20
C LYS A 447 7.35 0.02 -8.51
N ILE A 448 6.47 -0.60 -9.31
CA ILE A 448 6.14 -0.17 -10.68
C ILE A 448 4.72 0.41 -10.75
N TRP A 449 3.72 -0.36 -10.32
CA TRP A 449 2.32 0.07 -10.39
C TRP A 449 1.99 1.19 -9.40
N GLU A 450 0.79 1.78 -9.50
CA GLU A 450 0.33 2.92 -8.68
C GLU A 450 1.26 4.15 -8.73
N GLY A 451 1.94 4.31 -9.88
CA GLY A 451 3.03 5.26 -10.08
C GLY A 451 4.35 4.70 -9.57
N THR A 452 5.34 4.61 -10.45
CA THR A 452 6.67 4.06 -10.10
C THR A 452 7.27 4.77 -8.88
N ASN A 453 8.18 4.12 -8.18
CA ASN A 453 8.83 4.70 -6.99
C ASN A 453 9.53 6.03 -7.31
N GLY A 454 10.13 6.15 -8.51
CA GLY A 454 10.69 7.42 -8.98
C GLY A 454 9.65 8.52 -9.15
N ILE A 455 8.44 8.19 -9.60
CA ILE A 455 7.32 9.14 -9.71
C ILE A 455 6.80 9.55 -8.32
N GLN A 456 6.73 8.62 -7.36
CA GLN A 456 6.38 8.95 -5.98
C GLN A 456 7.42 9.87 -5.33
N ALA A 457 8.70 9.56 -5.53
CA ALA A 457 9.80 10.41 -5.07
C ALA A 457 9.76 11.82 -5.69
N LEU A 458 9.44 11.90 -7.00
CA LEU A 458 9.27 13.18 -7.69
C LEU A 458 8.02 13.92 -7.22
N ASP A 459 6.92 13.23 -6.92
CA ASP A 459 5.72 13.82 -6.32
C ASP A 459 6.03 14.44 -4.94
N LEU A 460 6.77 13.72 -4.10
CA LEU A 460 7.22 14.22 -2.81
C LEU A 460 8.09 15.48 -2.99
N ALA A 461 9.19 15.35 -3.75
CA ALA A 461 10.20 16.40 -3.89
C ALA A 461 9.72 17.60 -4.72
N GLY A 462 9.02 17.34 -5.83
CA GLY A 462 8.62 18.37 -6.81
C GLY A 462 7.26 18.99 -6.54
N ARG A 463 6.41 18.36 -5.74
CA ARG A 463 5.05 18.85 -5.49
C ARG A 463 4.74 19.01 -4.01
N LYS A 464 4.88 17.94 -3.20
CA LYS A 464 4.41 17.96 -1.80
C LYS A 464 5.20 18.92 -0.91
N ILE A 465 6.50 19.09 -1.17
CA ILE A 465 7.33 20.05 -0.39
C ILE A 465 7.47 21.42 -1.05
N THR A 466 7.19 21.55 -2.35
CA THR A 466 7.39 22.83 -3.06
C THR A 466 6.13 23.68 -3.16
N GLN A 467 4.93 23.08 -3.30
CA GLN A 467 3.66 23.79 -3.48
C GLN A 467 3.33 24.78 -2.36
N ASP A 468 3.76 24.48 -1.14
CA ASP A 468 3.51 25.31 0.06
C ASP A 468 4.80 25.81 0.71
N PHE A 469 5.92 25.78 0.00
CA PHE A 469 7.24 26.16 0.49
C PHE A 469 7.65 25.41 1.78
N GLY A 470 7.28 24.12 1.86
CA GLY A 470 7.57 23.26 3.00
C GLY A 470 6.69 23.51 4.22
N LYS A 471 5.55 24.20 4.07
CA LYS A 471 4.62 24.45 5.19
C LYS A 471 4.12 23.14 5.78
N ASN A 472 3.77 22.14 4.95
CA ASN A 472 3.31 20.83 5.42
C ASN A 472 4.38 20.10 6.25
N LEU A 473 5.66 20.29 5.95
CA LEU A 473 6.73 19.70 6.76
C LEU A 473 6.71 20.18 8.22
N ARG A 474 6.18 21.35 8.53
CA ARG A 474 6.08 21.85 9.91
C ARG A 474 5.19 20.96 10.77
N HIS A 475 4.13 20.36 10.20
CA HIS A 475 3.24 19.45 10.92
C HIS A 475 3.96 18.16 11.35
N LEU A 476 5.04 17.77 10.66
CA LEU A 476 5.94 16.72 11.11
C LEU A 476 7.00 17.23 12.08
N MET A 477 7.63 18.36 11.74
CA MET A 477 8.77 18.87 12.52
C MET A 477 8.37 19.30 13.93
N TRP A 478 7.11 19.71 14.12
CA TRP A 478 6.62 20.12 15.43
C TRP A 478 6.59 18.93 16.41
N PRO A 479 5.79 17.87 16.21
CA PRO A 479 5.74 16.73 17.14
C PRO A 479 7.09 16.01 17.28
N LEU A 480 7.89 15.99 16.21
CA LEU A 480 9.24 15.43 16.25
C LEU A 480 10.16 16.26 17.17
N SER A 481 10.08 17.59 17.12
CA SER A 481 10.87 18.48 17.96
C SER A 481 10.42 18.44 19.43
N GLU A 482 9.12 18.37 19.69
CA GLU A 482 8.57 18.17 21.03
C GLU A 482 9.09 16.86 21.64
N PHE A 483 8.98 15.75 20.91
CA PHE A 483 9.50 14.47 21.35
C PHE A 483 11.00 14.52 21.69
N ILE A 484 11.81 15.18 20.84
CA ILE A 484 13.25 15.35 21.06
C ILE A 484 13.51 16.15 22.33
N GLU A 485 12.78 17.24 22.56
CA GLU A 485 12.99 18.10 23.72
C GLU A 485 12.53 17.46 25.02
N GLU A 486 11.39 16.80 25.03
CA GLU A 486 10.89 16.02 26.18
C GLU A 486 11.88 14.95 26.66
N ASN A 487 12.57 14.29 25.72
CA ASN A 487 13.51 13.20 26.02
C ASN A 487 14.97 13.66 26.09
N ARG A 488 15.22 14.98 26.04
CA ARG A 488 16.59 15.54 25.99
C ARG A 488 17.42 15.27 27.24
N ALA A 489 16.77 15.31 28.40
CA ALA A 489 17.41 15.13 29.69
C ALA A 489 17.52 13.64 30.12
N ASP A 490 16.83 12.74 29.41
CA ASP A 490 16.84 11.32 29.71
C ASP A 490 18.11 10.66 29.18
N PRO A 491 19.01 10.14 30.07
CA PRO A 491 20.26 9.52 29.64
C PRO A 491 20.04 8.20 28.90
N GLU A 492 18.94 7.48 29.16
CA GLU A 492 18.62 6.21 28.49
C GLU A 492 18.10 6.46 27.06
N MET A 493 17.43 7.56 26.83
CA MET A 493 16.98 7.98 25.50
C MET A 493 18.11 8.59 24.65
N ALA A 494 19.23 8.96 25.25
CA ALA A 494 20.29 9.69 24.54
C ALA A 494 20.87 8.97 23.31
N GLU A 495 20.91 7.64 23.34
CA GLU A 495 21.40 6.83 22.21
C GLU A 495 20.47 6.87 20.97
N PHE A 496 19.18 7.16 21.17
CA PHE A 496 18.15 7.31 20.12
C PHE A 496 17.92 8.77 19.76
N ASN A 497 17.82 9.61 20.78
CA ASN A 497 17.42 11.03 20.65
C ASN A 497 18.47 11.88 19.95
N LYS A 498 19.78 11.66 20.22
CA LYS A 498 20.86 12.42 19.56
C LYS A 498 20.92 12.21 18.05
N PRO A 499 20.97 10.95 17.53
CA PRO A 499 20.96 10.73 16.10
C PRO A 499 19.65 11.15 15.43
N LEU A 500 18.48 10.98 16.10
CA LEU A 500 17.21 11.45 15.59
C LEU A 500 17.20 12.97 15.42
N HIS A 501 17.71 13.73 16.40
CA HIS A 501 17.83 15.19 16.31
C HIS A 501 18.74 15.61 15.14
N GLN A 502 19.87 14.92 14.93
CA GLN A 502 20.77 15.21 13.81
C GLN A 502 20.07 14.98 12.47
N GLY A 503 19.35 13.86 12.32
CA GLY A 503 18.62 13.55 11.10
C GLY A 503 17.44 14.47 10.83
N ALA A 504 16.69 14.87 11.86
CA ALA A 504 15.61 15.84 11.74
C ALA A 504 16.11 17.20 11.24
N ARG A 505 17.23 17.69 11.78
CA ARG A 505 17.91 18.92 11.30
C ARG A 505 18.41 18.74 9.86
N GLY A 506 18.99 17.58 9.56
CA GLY A 506 19.44 17.25 8.20
C GLY A 506 18.28 17.23 7.21
N LEU A 507 17.15 16.62 7.58
CA LEU A 507 15.93 16.61 6.75
C LEU A 507 15.47 18.03 6.44
N GLN A 508 15.39 18.89 7.46
CA GLN A 508 15.02 20.30 7.27
C GLN A 508 15.98 21.04 6.33
N GLN A 509 17.30 20.87 6.52
CA GLN A 509 18.32 21.50 5.69
C GLN A 509 18.26 21.02 4.24
N ILE A 510 18.14 19.70 4.03
CA ILE A 510 18.03 19.10 2.69
C ILE A 510 16.73 19.53 2.00
N THR A 511 15.61 19.59 2.73
CA THR A 511 14.34 20.07 2.17
C THR A 511 14.46 21.53 1.70
N LEU A 512 15.07 22.40 2.50
CA LEU A 512 15.29 23.79 2.11
C LEU A 512 16.23 23.90 0.91
N LEU A 513 17.29 23.09 0.85
CA LEU A 513 18.19 23.01 -0.30
C LEU A 513 17.43 22.57 -1.56
N MET A 514 16.61 21.50 -1.48
CA MET A 514 15.82 20.98 -2.58
C MET A 514 14.86 22.05 -3.12
N ILE A 515 14.19 22.81 -2.24
CA ILE A 515 13.31 23.90 -2.64
C ILE A 515 14.11 25.02 -3.33
N ALA A 516 15.20 25.50 -2.69
CA ALA A 516 15.97 26.64 -3.21
C ALA A 516 16.63 26.35 -4.56
N GLU A 517 17.33 25.22 -4.66
CA GLU A 517 18.01 24.80 -5.90
C GLU A 517 17.00 24.38 -6.98
N GLY A 518 15.90 23.72 -6.58
CA GLY A 518 14.84 23.29 -7.49
C GLY A 518 14.08 24.44 -8.15
N MET A 519 13.93 25.58 -7.48
CA MET A 519 13.37 26.80 -8.08
C MET A 519 14.26 27.36 -9.20
N ALA A 520 15.58 27.26 -9.03
CA ALA A 520 16.55 27.70 -10.02
C ALA A 520 16.76 26.67 -11.13
N ASN A 521 16.73 25.38 -10.80
CA ASN A 521 16.93 24.29 -11.74
C ASN A 521 16.05 23.07 -11.37
N PRO A 522 14.95 22.82 -12.11
CA PRO A 522 14.06 21.67 -11.85
C PRO A 522 14.79 20.30 -11.92
N HIS A 523 15.87 20.17 -12.66
CA HIS A 523 16.67 18.95 -12.70
C HIS A 523 17.33 18.64 -11.35
N PHE A 524 17.55 19.64 -10.49
CA PHE A 524 18.07 19.39 -9.13
C PHE A 524 17.08 18.57 -8.28
N LEU A 525 15.79 18.94 -8.35
CA LEU A 525 14.73 18.19 -7.69
C LEU A 525 14.66 16.75 -8.23
N ALA A 526 14.61 16.60 -9.54
CA ALA A 526 14.45 15.31 -10.18
C ALA A 526 15.64 14.37 -9.91
N ALA A 527 16.86 14.88 -9.96
CA ALA A 527 18.08 14.11 -9.72
C ALA A 527 18.21 13.62 -8.27
N GLY A 528 17.75 14.43 -7.30
CA GLY A 528 17.82 14.11 -5.88
C GLY A 528 16.57 13.41 -5.33
N ALA A 529 15.49 13.30 -6.09
CA ALA A 529 14.16 12.92 -5.57
C ALA A 529 14.15 11.54 -4.90
N THR A 530 14.71 10.51 -5.53
CA THR A 530 14.72 9.15 -5.00
C THR A 530 15.56 9.04 -3.72
N ASP A 531 16.76 9.64 -3.70
CA ASP A 531 17.61 9.68 -2.51
C ASP A 531 16.95 10.49 -1.39
N TYR A 532 16.23 11.57 -1.72
CA TYR A 532 15.45 12.37 -0.75
C TYR A 532 14.28 11.57 -0.15
N CYS A 533 13.54 10.84 -0.96
CA CYS A 533 12.44 10.01 -0.48
C CYS A 533 12.95 8.93 0.50
N ARG A 534 14.07 8.26 0.17
CA ARG A 534 14.72 7.27 1.05
C ARG A 534 15.30 7.92 2.32
N TYR A 535 15.93 9.09 2.20
CA TYR A 535 16.38 9.86 3.36
C TYR A 535 15.23 10.18 4.32
N PHE A 536 14.14 10.72 3.78
CA PHE A 536 12.95 11.09 4.55
C PHE A 536 12.33 9.85 5.21
N GLY A 537 12.18 8.75 4.47
CA GLY A 537 11.70 7.47 5.00
C GLY A 537 12.55 7.00 6.19
N ASN A 538 13.87 7.02 6.07
CA ASN A 538 14.77 6.62 7.16
C ASN A 538 14.64 7.52 8.41
N VAL A 539 14.39 8.83 8.24
CA VAL A 539 14.15 9.74 9.39
C VAL A 539 12.81 9.43 10.06
N LEU A 540 11.77 9.13 9.28
CA LEU A 540 10.47 8.71 9.82
C LEU A 540 10.59 7.39 10.60
N LEU A 541 11.27 6.39 10.04
CA LEU A 541 11.51 5.13 10.75
C LEU A 541 12.33 5.35 12.03
N ALA A 542 13.32 6.25 12.02
CA ALA A 542 14.06 6.61 13.22
C ALA A 542 13.15 7.22 14.30
N TYR A 543 12.20 8.06 13.90
CA TYR A 543 11.21 8.61 14.83
C TYR A 543 10.31 7.51 15.41
N MET A 544 9.83 6.59 14.58
CA MET A 544 9.05 5.44 15.05
C MET A 544 9.83 4.59 16.03
N TRP A 545 11.07 4.25 15.71
CA TRP A 545 11.95 3.48 16.59
C TRP A 545 12.25 4.19 17.91
N ALA A 546 12.41 5.51 17.91
CA ALA A 546 12.63 6.28 19.13
C ALA A 546 11.37 6.27 20.04
N ARG A 547 10.17 6.39 19.46
CA ARG A 547 8.89 6.27 20.18
C ARG A 547 8.74 4.89 20.82
N MET A 548 8.94 3.83 20.05
CA MET A 548 8.89 2.45 20.56
C MET A 548 9.94 2.22 21.65
N ALA A 549 11.18 2.71 21.46
CA ALA A 549 12.24 2.56 22.46
C ALA A 549 11.90 3.23 23.80
N LYS A 550 11.23 4.40 23.76
CA LYS A 550 10.78 5.10 24.98
C LYS A 550 9.86 4.23 25.84
N ILE A 551 8.91 3.54 25.21
CA ILE A 551 8.01 2.60 25.90
C ILE A 551 8.79 1.37 26.42
N CYS A 552 9.64 0.79 25.57
CA CYS A 552 10.41 -0.41 25.93
C CYS A 552 11.37 -0.17 27.09
N LEU A 553 11.97 1.02 27.21
CA LEU A 553 12.83 1.39 28.34
C LEU A 553 12.11 1.35 29.69
N GLN A 554 10.79 1.60 29.71
CA GLN A 554 9.98 1.54 30.93
C GLN A 554 9.58 0.11 31.32
N LYS A 555 9.73 -0.87 30.41
CA LYS A 555 9.27 -2.26 30.56
C LYS A 555 10.41 -3.27 30.41
N LYS A 556 11.63 -2.89 30.78
CA LYS A 556 12.82 -3.75 30.73
C LYS A 556 12.64 -5.03 31.55
N GLY A 557 13.19 -6.13 31.05
CA GLY A 557 13.10 -7.46 31.67
C GLY A 557 11.99 -8.33 31.10
N ASP A 558 11.09 -7.77 30.29
CA ASP A 558 10.17 -8.55 29.47
C ASP A 558 10.81 -8.84 28.12
N PRO A 559 10.84 -10.10 27.66
CA PRO A 559 11.52 -10.49 26.41
C PRO A 559 11.06 -9.74 25.16
N PHE A 560 9.77 -9.36 25.06
CA PHE A 560 9.24 -8.63 23.92
C PHE A 560 9.84 -7.23 23.85
N TYR A 561 9.80 -6.46 24.94
CA TYR A 561 10.32 -5.10 24.98
C TYR A 561 11.86 -5.06 24.91
N ASP A 562 12.55 -6.04 25.53
CA ASP A 562 14.00 -6.15 25.43
C ASP A 562 14.45 -6.43 23.98
N ALA A 563 13.73 -7.29 23.26
CA ALA A 563 13.98 -7.56 21.84
C ALA A 563 13.73 -6.30 20.97
N LYS A 564 12.65 -5.55 21.22
CA LYS A 564 12.36 -4.28 20.57
C LYS A 564 13.46 -3.25 20.79
N LEU A 565 13.93 -3.13 22.03
CA LEU A 565 15.01 -2.21 22.38
C LEU A 565 16.33 -2.59 21.68
N ALA A 566 16.63 -3.88 21.58
CA ALA A 566 17.78 -4.37 20.81
C ALA A 566 17.62 -4.06 19.31
N SER A 567 16.43 -4.22 18.75
CA SER A 567 16.10 -3.86 17.35
C SER A 567 16.28 -2.37 17.09
N ALA A 568 15.79 -1.50 18.00
CA ALA A 568 15.98 -0.05 17.92
C ALA A 568 17.48 0.32 17.87
N ARG A 569 18.30 -0.27 18.76
CA ARG A 569 19.76 -0.07 18.77
C ARG A 569 20.41 -0.50 17.47
N PHE A 570 19.98 -1.65 16.92
CA PHE A 570 20.48 -2.12 15.62
C PHE A 570 20.12 -1.13 14.51
N PHE A 571 18.87 -0.67 14.43
CA PHE A 571 18.42 0.32 13.44
C PHE A 571 19.29 1.59 13.47
N PHE A 572 19.44 2.21 14.64
CA PHE A 572 20.22 3.45 14.77
C PHE A 572 21.71 3.28 14.48
N LYS A 573 22.27 2.08 14.70
CA LYS A 573 23.71 1.83 14.47
C LYS A 573 24.05 1.30 13.09
N ARG A 574 23.10 0.61 12.41
CA ARG A 574 23.39 -0.12 11.18
C ARG A 574 22.62 0.34 9.97
N ILE A 575 21.38 0.80 10.13
CA ILE A 575 20.51 1.26 9.04
C ILE A 575 20.55 2.77 8.91
N TYR A 576 20.24 3.47 9.99
CA TYR A 576 20.11 4.93 10.00
C TYR A 576 21.34 5.71 9.48
N PRO A 577 22.60 5.27 9.64
CA PRO A 577 23.76 5.94 9.06
C PRO A 577 23.76 6.06 7.53
N GLU A 578 22.92 5.32 6.81
CA GLU A 578 22.71 5.49 5.37
C GLU A 578 22.30 6.93 5.02
N THR A 579 21.60 7.62 5.91
CA THR A 579 21.21 9.04 5.74
C THR A 579 22.39 9.96 5.41
N ILE A 580 23.60 9.65 5.89
CA ILE A 580 24.81 10.44 5.60
C ILE A 580 25.18 10.36 4.11
N SER A 581 25.14 9.16 3.55
CA SER A 581 25.47 8.95 2.12
C SER A 581 24.38 9.50 1.20
N LEU A 582 23.12 9.35 1.60
CA LEU A 582 21.97 9.92 0.87
C LEU A 582 22.05 11.45 0.81
N ALA A 583 22.37 12.09 1.93
CA ALA A 583 22.59 13.54 1.96
C ALA A 583 23.68 13.99 0.99
N ALA A 584 24.80 13.29 0.94
CA ALA A 584 25.91 13.59 0.02
C ALA A 584 25.50 13.43 -1.46
N LYS A 585 24.73 12.38 -1.79
CA LYS A 585 24.19 12.17 -3.15
C LYS A 585 23.26 13.30 -3.57
N ILE A 586 22.31 13.70 -2.71
CA ILE A 586 21.40 14.81 -2.99
C ILE A 586 22.17 16.10 -3.26
N GLN A 587 23.17 16.40 -2.42
CA GLN A 587 24.00 17.60 -2.55
C GLN A 587 24.86 17.61 -3.82
N SER A 588 25.16 16.46 -4.44
CA SER A 588 25.92 16.39 -5.68
C SER A 588 25.21 17.03 -6.87
N GLY A 589 23.88 17.20 -6.77
CA GLY A 589 23.06 17.83 -7.78
C GLY A 589 22.94 17.05 -9.09
N PRO A 590 22.40 17.68 -10.15
CA PRO A 590 22.05 16.99 -11.39
C PRO A 590 23.23 16.72 -12.34
N LYS A 591 24.38 17.43 -12.20
CA LYS A 591 25.48 17.34 -13.16
C LYS A 591 25.99 15.93 -13.43
N PRO A 592 26.24 15.07 -12.40
CA PRO A 592 26.72 13.71 -12.66
C PRO A 592 25.77 12.86 -13.51
N LEU A 593 24.49 13.21 -13.57
CA LEU A 593 23.48 12.51 -14.35
C LEU A 593 23.25 13.18 -15.73
N MET A 594 23.09 14.51 -15.74
CA MET A 594 22.63 15.23 -16.91
C MET A 594 23.74 15.61 -17.87
N ASP A 595 24.99 15.73 -17.39
CA ASP A 595 26.17 16.00 -18.22
C ASP A 595 26.73 14.73 -18.88
N TYR A 596 26.17 13.53 -18.55
CA TYR A 596 26.58 12.28 -19.21
C TYR A 596 26.08 12.28 -20.67
N PRO A 597 26.98 12.09 -21.65
CA PRO A 597 26.58 12.15 -23.06
C PRO A 597 25.60 11.04 -23.42
N LEU A 598 24.47 11.40 -24.09
CA LEU A 598 23.43 10.44 -24.47
C LEU A 598 23.95 9.32 -25.38
N GLU A 599 24.90 9.63 -26.24
CA GLU A 599 25.53 8.67 -27.15
C GLU A 599 26.44 7.64 -26.43
N MET A 600 26.69 7.82 -25.14
CA MET A 600 27.52 6.89 -24.33
C MET A 600 26.67 5.89 -23.50
N PHE A 601 25.33 6.00 -23.54
CA PHE A 601 24.44 4.98 -22.99
C PHE A 601 24.37 3.79 -23.97
#